data_959d133225471e87efa8543a7bbbcb4b
#
_entry.id   959d133225471e87efa8543a7bbbcb4b
#
_cell.length_a   1.000
_cell.length_b   1.000
_cell.length_c   1.000
_cell.angle_alpha   90.00
_cell.angle_beta   90.00
_cell.angle_gamma   90.00
#
_symmetry.space_group_name_H-M   'P 1'
#
loop_
_entity.id
_entity.type
_entity.pdbx_description
1 polymer ?
#
loop_
_entity_poly.entity_id
_entity_poly.type
_entity_poly.pdbx_seq_one_letter_code
_entity_poly.pdbx_strand_id
1 'polypeptide(L)' 'MSKEPKEGDRVKWNTPQGETTGTVVEKLTREQRVGSAGQKGTKVKSSPDDPRYVVESEKSGKRAAHRPESLKRTS' A
#
# COMPACT_ATOMS: atom_id res chain seq x y z
N MET A 1 -0.85 21.09 -3.25
CA MET A 1 -1.30 19.79 -3.74
C MET A 1 -0.67 18.69 -2.91
N SER A 2 -1.45 17.75 -2.48
CA SER A 2 -0.96 16.61 -1.75
C SER A 2 -0.26 15.65 -2.70
N LYS A 3 0.95 15.23 -2.35
CA LYS A 3 1.67 14.20 -3.09
C LYS A 3 1.36 12.82 -2.58
N GLU A 4 0.56 12.73 -1.53
CA GLU A 4 0.22 11.47 -0.92
C GLU A 4 -0.90 10.77 -1.69
N PRO A 5 -0.79 9.45 -1.89
CA PRO A 5 -1.87 8.68 -2.48
C PRO A 5 -3.09 8.67 -1.57
N LYS A 6 -4.24 8.46 -2.16
CA LYS A 6 -5.50 8.33 -1.43
C LYS A 6 -6.14 6.99 -1.76
N GLU A 7 -7.10 6.57 -0.95
CA GLU A 7 -7.86 5.36 -1.25
C GLU A 7 -8.46 5.45 -2.65
N GLY A 8 -8.27 4.38 -3.42
CA GLY A 8 -8.73 4.30 -4.79
C GLY A 8 -7.74 4.81 -5.83
N ASP A 9 -6.66 5.46 -5.41
CA ASP A 9 -5.65 5.94 -6.34
C ASP A 9 -4.84 4.77 -6.90
N ARG A 10 -4.48 4.87 -8.16
CA ARG A 10 -3.57 3.92 -8.77
C ARG A 10 -2.15 4.37 -8.51
N VAL A 11 -1.32 3.41 -8.09
CA VAL A 11 0.08 3.67 -7.73
C VAL A 11 0.97 2.58 -8.29
N LYS A 12 2.25 2.85 -8.34
CA LYS A 12 3.24 1.86 -8.69
C LYS A 12 4.38 1.89 -7.70
N TRP A 13 5.04 0.76 -7.54
CA TRP A 13 6.17 0.62 -6.64
C TRP A 13 7.13 -0.44 -7.16
N ASN A 14 8.36 -0.38 -6.68
CA ASN A 14 9.39 -1.34 -7.08
C ASN A 14 9.36 -2.57 -6.17
N THR A 15 9.51 -3.73 -6.78
CA THR A 15 9.67 -5.00 -6.06
C THR A 15 10.96 -5.65 -6.55
N PRO A 16 11.44 -6.69 -5.85
CA PRO A 16 12.61 -7.45 -6.34
C PRO A 16 12.42 -8.04 -7.73
N GLN A 17 11.18 -8.18 -8.17
CA GLN A 17 10.85 -8.74 -9.48
C GLN A 17 10.60 -7.66 -10.54
N GLY A 18 10.74 -6.39 -10.16
CA GLY A 18 10.49 -5.27 -11.05
C GLY A 18 9.39 -4.36 -10.54
N GLU A 19 8.94 -3.46 -11.39
CA GLU A 19 7.91 -2.49 -11.04
C GLU A 19 6.51 -3.13 -11.10
N THR A 20 5.71 -2.85 -10.10
CA THR A 20 4.35 -3.37 -9.98
C THR A 20 3.38 -2.21 -9.84
N THR A 21 2.19 -2.37 -10.42
CA THR A 21 1.11 -1.39 -10.31
C THR A 21 -0.04 -1.97 -9.51
N GLY A 22 -0.70 -1.13 -8.76
CA GLY A 22 -1.87 -1.54 -7.99
C GLY A 22 -2.70 -0.35 -7.56
N THR A 23 -3.61 -0.60 -6.64
CA THR A 23 -4.54 0.42 -6.14
C THR A 23 -4.40 0.55 -4.62
N VAL A 24 -4.47 1.77 -4.12
CA VAL A 24 -4.50 2.02 -2.68
C VAL A 24 -5.88 1.64 -2.16
N VAL A 25 -5.91 0.72 -1.20
CA VAL A 25 -7.16 0.26 -0.61
C VAL A 25 -7.42 0.86 0.76
N GLU A 26 -6.38 1.27 1.47
CA GLU A 26 -6.54 1.85 2.80
C GLU A 26 -5.31 2.64 3.22
N LYS A 27 -5.52 3.67 4.03
CA LYS A 27 -4.44 4.40 4.69
C LYS A 27 -4.40 3.99 6.16
N LEU A 28 -3.26 3.52 6.63
CA LEU A 28 -3.08 3.11 8.00
C LEU A 28 -2.36 4.20 8.79
N THR A 29 -2.94 4.57 9.92
CA THR A 29 -2.34 5.52 10.85
C THR A 29 -2.14 4.93 12.24
N ARG A 30 -2.37 3.62 12.36
CA ARG A 30 -2.17 2.87 13.61
C ARG A 30 -1.75 1.46 13.27
N GLU A 31 -1.24 0.75 14.27
CA GLU A 31 -0.84 -0.64 14.09
C GLU A 31 -2.03 -1.50 13.68
N GLN A 32 -1.87 -2.28 12.64
CA GLN A 32 -2.94 -3.09 12.10
C GLN A 32 -2.35 -4.24 11.28
N ARG A 33 -3.10 -5.34 11.20
CA ARG A 33 -2.71 -6.45 10.35
C ARG A 33 -3.21 -6.24 8.93
N VAL A 34 -2.35 -6.52 7.97
CA VAL A 34 -2.65 -6.39 6.55
C VAL A 34 -2.39 -7.72 5.88
N GLY A 35 -3.34 -8.19 5.11
CA GLY A 35 -3.19 -9.43 4.36
C GLY A 35 -4.32 -9.62 3.38
N SER A 36 -4.12 -10.56 2.46
CA SER A 36 -5.15 -10.97 1.51
C SER A 36 -6.10 -11.98 2.16
N ALA A 37 -7.27 -12.15 1.59
CA ALA A 37 -8.23 -13.12 2.09
C ALA A 37 -7.60 -14.52 2.15
N GLY A 38 -7.82 -15.24 3.25
CA GLY A 38 -7.29 -16.57 3.45
C GLY A 38 -5.83 -16.64 3.88
N GLN A 39 -5.17 -15.51 4.07
CA GLN A 39 -3.78 -15.45 4.54
C GLN A 39 -3.70 -14.81 5.91
N LYS A 40 -2.69 -15.22 6.68
CA LYS A 40 -2.38 -14.52 7.92
C LYS A 40 -1.87 -13.13 7.57
N GLY A 41 -2.44 -12.13 8.18
CA GLY A 41 -2.00 -10.77 7.96
C GLY A 41 -0.61 -10.51 8.52
N THR A 42 0.09 -9.59 7.93
CA THR A 42 1.36 -9.09 8.45
C THR A 42 1.07 -7.89 9.33
N LYS A 43 1.65 -7.89 10.52
CA LYS A 43 1.50 -6.77 11.44
C LYS A 43 2.28 -5.57 10.92
N VAL A 44 1.59 -4.47 10.71
CA VAL A 44 2.18 -3.23 10.19
C VAL A 44 2.08 -2.16 11.25
N LYS A 45 3.20 -1.58 11.60
CA LYS A 45 3.25 -0.45 12.53
C LYS A 45 3.17 0.83 11.74
N SER A 46 2.23 1.68 12.12
CA SER A 46 2.08 3.00 11.52
C SER A 46 1.54 3.96 12.57
N SER A 47 1.65 5.24 12.27
CA SER A 47 1.17 6.30 13.15
C SER A 47 0.68 7.47 12.29
N PRO A 48 -0.04 8.44 12.86
CA PRO A 48 -0.42 9.64 12.09
C PRO A 48 0.77 10.38 11.50
N ASP A 49 1.94 10.32 12.16
CA ASP A 49 3.15 10.96 11.67
C ASP A 49 3.94 10.10 10.71
N ASP A 50 3.66 8.81 10.67
CA ASP A 50 4.36 7.85 9.83
C ASP A 50 3.35 6.85 9.28
N PRO A 51 2.46 7.30 8.39
CA PRO A 51 1.40 6.44 7.87
C PRO A 51 1.93 5.41 6.89
N ARG A 52 1.16 4.35 6.73
CA ARG A 52 1.40 3.33 5.71
C ARG A 52 0.17 3.24 4.82
N TYR A 53 0.40 2.90 3.58
CA TYR A 53 -0.69 2.70 2.62
C TYR A 53 -0.76 1.24 2.23
N VAL A 54 -1.95 0.68 2.38
CA VAL A 54 -2.21 -0.69 1.93
C VAL A 54 -2.54 -0.62 0.45
N VAL A 55 -1.79 -1.37 -0.34
CA VAL A 55 -1.99 -1.42 -1.79
C VAL A 55 -2.28 -2.86 -2.20
N GLU A 56 -3.08 -3.01 -3.22
CA GLU A 56 -3.41 -4.31 -3.79
C GLU A 56 -2.81 -4.40 -5.19
N SER A 57 -1.98 -5.42 -5.41
CA SER A 57 -1.34 -5.64 -6.70
C SER A 57 -2.35 -6.09 -7.74
N GLU A 58 -2.33 -5.46 -8.91
CA GLU A 58 -3.21 -5.84 -10.00
C GLU A 58 -2.90 -7.24 -10.53
N LYS A 59 -1.63 -7.65 -10.46
CA LYS A 59 -1.23 -8.94 -11.01
C LYS A 59 -1.60 -10.12 -10.14
N SER A 60 -1.49 -9.97 -8.84
CA SER A 60 -1.67 -11.09 -7.92
C SER A 60 -2.85 -10.94 -6.98
N GLY A 61 -3.39 -9.74 -6.84
CA GLY A 61 -4.44 -9.46 -5.87
C GLY A 61 -3.94 -9.46 -4.43
N LYS A 62 -2.64 -9.59 -4.23
CA LYS A 62 -2.07 -9.57 -2.88
C LYS A 62 -1.97 -8.15 -2.37
N ARG A 63 -2.15 -7.99 -1.08
CA ARG A 63 -2.06 -6.70 -0.41
C ARG A 63 -0.76 -6.57 0.35
N ALA A 64 -0.22 -5.36 0.37
CA ALA A 64 0.98 -5.05 1.12
C ALA A 64 0.91 -3.61 1.60
N ALA A 65 1.63 -3.31 2.66
CA ALA A 65 1.71 -1.94 3.17
C ALA A 65 3.04 -1.32 2.77
N HIS A 66 2.98 -0.10 2.28
CA HIS A 66 4.17 0.64 1.85
C HIS A 66 4.14 2.05 2.40
N ARG A 67 5.31 2.64 2.53
CA ARG A 67 5.42 4.05 2.89
C ARG A 67 4.98 4.91 1.71
N PRO A 68 4.42 6.11 1.99
CA PRO A 68 3.99 6.99 0.89
C PRO A 68 5.09 7.28 -0.11
N GLU A 69 6.31 7.44 0.37
CA GLU A 69 7.47 7.76 -0.46
C GLU A 69 7.88 6.64 -1.40
N SER A 70 7.45 5.41 -1.11
CA SER A 70 7.73 4.25 -1.96
C SER A 70 6.72 4.10 -3.08
N LEU A 71 5.64 4.86 -3.04
CA LEU A 71 4.55 4.77 -4.00
C LEU A 71 4.58 5.97 -4.93
N LYS A 72 4.32 5.73 -6.22
CA LYS A 72 4.17 6.78 -7.21
C LYS A 72 2.77 6.72 -7.79
N ARG A 73 2.09 7.83 -7.83
CA ARG A 73 0.78 7.90 -8.48
C ARG A 73 0.95 7.78 -9.98
N THR A 74 0.10 6.97 -10.60
CA THR A 74 0.17 6.70 -12.03
C THR A 74 -0.85 7.47 -12.86
N SER A 75 -1.73 8.16 -12.19
CA SER A 75 -2.77 8.94 -12.89
C SER A 75 -2.31 10.31 -13.28
#